data_61e63e07cfc0268d97d10bf798ae8bf2
#
_entry.id   61e63e07cfc0268d97d10bf798ae8bf2
#
_cell.length_a   1.000
_cell.length_b   1.000
_cell.length_c   1.000
_cell.angle_alpha   90.00
_cell.angle_beta   90.00
_cell.angle_gamma   90.00
#
_symmetry.space_group_name_H-M   'P 1'
#
loop_
_entity.id
_entity.type
_entity.pdbx_description
1 polymer ?
#
loop_
_entity_poly.entity_id
_entity_poly.type
_entity_poly.pdbx_seq_one_letter_code
_entity_poly.pdbx_strand_id
1 'polypeptide(L)'
;MNDLSLLPGKAHKPVVRPRDAASLIVLRGHGRDLELLAGRRPGHVKFMPGVYVFPGGAIDPEDRRPWRVESGGAHLPPRLARCARAALRETWEEVGVLIGRPADPNAPLPAATPIERAYCEHGLLAGLDLLTYVGRAITPSYSNRRFNTRFFLSDARNVFGEPVSSEELEDVRWYPIGQHLLDSFRDVTRFMLARAIALRDGTATGDVPLFYWAKNARRIGVCREALIPR
;
A
#
# COMPACT_ATOMS: atom_id res chain seq x y z
N MET A 1 -7.66 -42.77 -42.76
CA MET A 1 -7.68 -41.30 -42.69
C MET A 1 -8.35 -40.92 -41.36
N ASN A 2 -7.55 -40.69 -40.33
CA ASN A 2 -8.09 -40.24 -39.02
C ASN A 2 -8.09 -38.71 -39.00
N ASP A 3 -9.29 -38.15 -38.97
CA ASP A 3 -9.51 -36.71 -38.86
C ASP A 3 -9.22 -36.25 -37.44
N LEU A 4 -8.08 -35.60 -37.21
CA LEU A 4 -7.59 -35.02 -35.98
C LEU A 4 -7.97 -33.52 -35.77
N SER A 5 -8.98 -33.04 -36.51
CA SER A 5 -9.27 -31.59 -36.61
C SER A 5 -10.30 -31.03 -35.61
N LEU A 6 -10.73 -31.76 -34.59
CA LEU A 6 -11.78 -31.30 -33.66
C LEU A 6 -11.41 -31.39 -32.17
N LEU A 7 -10.20 -30.90 -31.79
CA LEU A 7 -9.99 -30.51 -30.38
C LEU A 7 -10.36 -29.04 -30.23
N PRO A 8 -11.37 -28.68 -29.41
CA PRO A 8 -11.70 -27.29 -29.15
C PRO A 8 -10.48 -26.61 -28.50
N GLY A 9 -9.91 -25.65 -29.22
CA GLY A 9 -8.82 -24.82 -28.71
C GLY A 9 -9.27 -24.23 -27.38
N LYS A 10 -8.50 -24.45 -26.30
CA LYS A 10 -8.75 -23.81 -25.00
C LYS A 10 -8.79 -22.29 -25.23
N ALA A 11 -10.00 -21.72 -25.17
CA ALA A 11 -10.19 -20.28 -25.26
C ALA A 11 -9.34 -19.62 -24.17
N HIS A 12 -8.26 -18.95 -24.58
CA HIS A 12 -7.44 -18.17 -23.67
C HIS A 12 -8.30 -17.05 -23.08
N LYS A 13 -8.67 -17.16 -21.81
CA LYS A 13 -9.31 -16.03 -21.10
C LYS A 13 -8.39 -14.81 -21.22
N PRO A 14 -8.92 -13.66 -21.64
CA PRO A 14 -8.11 -12.45 -21.77
C PRO A 14 -7.48 -12.12 -20.40
N VAL A 15 -6.18 -11.81 -20.40
CA VAL A 15 -5.46 -11.46 -19.19
C VAL A 15 -5.97 -10.12 -18.67
N VAL A 16 -6.53 -10.10 -17.47
CA VAL A 16 -7.03 -8.88 -16.81
C VAL A 16 -5.89 -7.88 -16.63
N ARG A 17 -6.09 -6.62 -17.05
CA ARG A 17 -5.11 -5.54 -16.82
C ARG A 17 -5.03 -5.21 -15.32
N PRO A 18 -3.83 -5.15 -14.71
CA PRO A 18 -3.69 -4.78 -13.30
C PRO A 18 -4.16 -3.33 -13.05
N ARG A 19 -4.98 -3.13 -12.02
CA ARG A 19 -5.37 -1.79 -11.55
C ARG A 19 -4.25 -1.21 -10.70
N ASP A 20 -3.95 0.09 -10.89
CA ASP A 20 -3.00 0.78 -10.02
C ASP A 20 -3.59 0.85 -8.59
N ALA A 21 -2.74 0.57 -7.60
CA ALA A 21 -3.08 0.51 -6.19
C ALA A 21 -1.91 1.00 -5.33
N ALA A 22 -2.18 1.29 -4.07
CA ALA A 22 -1.16 1.63 -3.10
C ALA A 22 -1.45 0.96 -1.75
N SER A 23 -0.42 0.79 -0.93
CA SER A 23 -0.54 0.21 0.41
C SER A 23 0.50 0.85 1.32
N LEU A 24 0.13 1.07 2.60
CA LEU A 24 0.97 1.71 3.59
C LEU A 24 1.41 0.73 4.67
N ILE A 25 2.70 0.67 4.90
CA ILE A 25 3.33 -0.06 6.00
C ILE A 25 3.62 0.97 7.10
N VAL A 26 3.03 0.81 8.26
CA VAL A 26 3.29 1.70 9.41
C VAL A 26 3.96 0.90 10.51
N LEU A 27 5.14 1.35 10.94
CA LEU A 27 5.95 0.67 11.95
C LEU A 27 6.11 1.55 13.19
N ARG A 28 6.06 0.93 14.37
CA ARG A 28 6.42 1.57 15.65
C ARG A 28 7.38 0.71 16.47
N GLY A 29 8.06 1.28 17.45
CA GLY A 29 9.03 0.57 18.29
C GLY A 29 10.33 0.23 17.55
N HIS A 30 11.24 -0.50 18.15
CA HIS A 30 12.54 -0.90 17.59
C HIS A 30 12.95 -2.30 18.07
N GLY A 31 13.78 -2.98 17.32
CA GLY A 31 14.33 -4.27 17.72
C GLY A 31 13.24 -5.30 18.02
N ARG A 32 13.22 -5.81 19.27
CA ARG A 32 12.25 -6.83 19.72
C ARG A 32 10.85 -6.27 19.94
N ASP A 33 10.73 -4.95 20.17
CA ASP A 33 9.46 -4.25 20.39
C ASP A 33 8.93 -3.64 19.09
N LEU A 34 9.42 -4.10 17.94
CA LEU A 34 8.96 -3.63 16.65
C LEU A 34 7.56 -4.18 16.36
N GLU A 35 6.64 -3.27 16.07
CA GLU A 35 5.25 -3.57 15.76
C GLU A 35 4.83 -2.99 14.41
N LEU A 36 3.85 -3.61 13.81
CA LEU A 36 3.26 -3.27 12.54
C LEU A 36 1.77 -2.98 12.71
N LEU A 37 1.27 -1.90 12.13
CA LEU A 37 -0.16 -1.68 11.96
C LEU A 37 -0.69 -2.56 10.83
N ALA A 38 -1.61 -3.46 11.14
CA ALA A 38 -2.23 -4.36 10.17
C ALA A 38 -3.67 -4.69 10.56
N GLY A 39 -4.42 -5.22 9.61
CA GLY A 39 -5.74 -5.77 9.83
C GLY A 39 -5.93 -7.06 9.05
N ARG A 40 -6.97 -7.81 9.40
CA ARG A 40 -7.34 -9.06 8.75
C ARG A 40 -8.50 -8.82 7.79
N ARG A 41 -8.37 -9.28 6.56
CA ARG A 41 -9.47 -9.22 5.59
C ARG A 41 -10.64 -10.11 6.07
N PRO A 42 -11.89 -9.64 5.99
CA PRO A 42 -13.05 -10.43 6.42
C PRO A 42 -13.14 -11.76 5.68
N GLY A 43 -13.68 -12.77 6.37
CA GLY A 43 -13.77 -14.12 5.80
C GLY A 43 -14.72 -14.24 4.59
N HIS A 44 -15.66 -13.32 4.43
CA HIS A 44 -16.66 -13.30 3.36
C HIS A 44 -16.20 -12.61 2.06
N VAL A 45 -15.06 -11.90 2.05
CA VAL A 45 -14.59 -11.18 0.84
C VAL A 45 -14.07 -12.14 -0.22
N LYS A 46 -14.32 -11.81 -1.50
CA LYS A 46 -13.94 -12.67 -2.64
C LYS A 46 -12.43 -12.75 -2.90
N PHE A 47 -11.64 -11.78 -2.42
CA PHE A 47 -10.21 -11.71 -2.70
C PHE A 47 -9.41 -11.80 -1.41
N MET A 48 -8.63 -12.87 -1.26
CA MET A 48 -7.77 -13.15 -0.10
C MET A 48 -8.51 -13.06 1.25
N PRO A 49 -9.59 -13.86 1.49
CA PRO A 49 -10.30 -13.85 2.76
C PRO A 49 -9.42 -14.33 3.92
N GLY A 50 -9.58 -13.73 5.10
CA GLY A 50 -8.89 -14.12 6.33
C GLY A 50 -7.37 -13.85 6.38
N VAL A 51 -6.81 -13.23 5.35
CA VAL A 51 -5.38 -12.91 5.27
C VAL A 51 -5.10 -11.57 5.95
N TYR A 52 -4.02 -11.50 6.71
CA TYR A 52 -3.52 -10.24 7.24
C TYR A 52 -2.85 -9.42 6.15
N VAL A 53 -3.13 -8.13 6.16
CA VAL A 53 -2.64 -7.17 5.15
C VAL A 53 -2.30 -5.82 5.80
N PHE A 54 -1.49 -5.03 5.11
CA PHE A 54 -1.38 -3.59 5.35
C PHE A 54 -2.62 -2.89 4.80
N PRO A 55 -3.04 -1.74 5.34
CA PRO A 55 -4.07 -0.92 4.73
C PRO A 55 -3.68 -0.53 3.30
N GLY A 56 -4.67 -0.52 2.40
CA GLY A 56 -4.41 -0.14 1.03
C GLY A 56 -5.42 -0.65 0.00
N GLY A 57 -5.57 0.10 -1.09
CA GLY A 57 -6.52 -0.20 -2.14
C GLY A 57 -6.19 0.46 -3.48
N ALA A 58 -7.21 0.57 -4.33
CA ALA A 58 -7.08 1.12 -5.67
C ALA A 58 -6.95 2.64 -5.66
N ILE A 59 -6.29 3.20 -6.69
CA ILE A 59 -6.24 4.65 -6.87
C ILE A 59 -7.61 5.14 -7.35
N ASP A 60 -8.16 6.11 -6.64
CA ASP A 60 -9.41 6.78 -6.98
C ASP A 60 -9.20 8.09 -7.76
N PRO A 61 -10.25 8.65 -8.37
CA PRO A 61 -10.16 9.92 -9.10
C PRO A 61 -9.62 11.07 -8.24
N GLU A 62 -9.97 11.14 -6.95
CA GLU A 62 -9.53 12.18 -6.02
C GLU A 62 -8.03 12.10 -5.70
N ASP A 63 -7.41 10.92 -5.77
CA ASP A 63 -5.97 10.74 -5.56
C ASP A 63 -5.11 11.30 -6.72
N ARG A 64 -5.73 11.53 -7.88
CA ARG A 64 -5.02 11.95 -9.10
C ARG A 64 -4.62 13.41 -9.09
N ARG A 65 -5.23 14.21 -8.23
CA ARG A 65 -4.96 15.65 -8.08
C ARG A 65 -4.29 15.93 -6.73
N PRO A 66 -3.45 16.93 -6.63
CA PRO A 66 -2.96 17.39 -5.34
C PRO A 66 -4.12 17.72 -4.40
N TRP A 67 -4.02 17.27 -3.14
CA TRP A 67 -4.96 17.66 -2.11
C TRP A 67 -4.60 19.04 -1.58
N ARG A 68 -5.62 19.82 -1.20
CA ARG A 68 -5.42 21.17 -0.67
C ARG A 68 -4.77 21.18 0.71
N VAL A 69 -4.77 20.05 1.37
CA VAL A 69 -4.27 19.81 2.71
C VAL A 69 -2.99 18.95 2.72
N GLU A 70 -2.30 18.82 1.59
CA GLU A 70 -1.06 18.02 1.54
C GLU A 70 0.19 18.87 1.74
N SER A 71 1.22 18.24 2.27
CA SER A 71 2.56 18.81 2.38
C SER A 71 3.61 17.89 1.74
N GLY A 72 4.67 18.49 1.19
CA GLY A 72 5.86 17.76 0.78
C GLY A 72 5.75 16.90 -0.49
N GLY A 73 4.66 16.94 -1.23
CA GLY A 73 4.44 16.11 -2.42
C GLY A 73 5.26 16.48 -3.66
N ALA A 74 5.85 17.69 -3.69
CA ALA A 74 6.52 18.23 -4.88
C ALA A 74 7.76 17.43 -5.32
N HIS A 75 8.39 16.67 -4.42
CA HIS A 75 9.54 15.83 -4.73
C HIS A 75 9.19 14.47 -5.33
N LEU A 76 7.91 14.07 -5.29
CA LEU A 76 7.46 12.81 -5.85
C LEU A 76 7.05 12.97 -7.32
N PRO A 77 7.49 12.06 -8.21
CA PRO A 77 6.92 12.00 -9.56
C PRO A 77 5.39 11.93 -9.50
N PRO A 78 4.66 12.57 -10.42
CA PRO A 78 3.18 12.62 -10.38
C PRO A 78 2.50 11.25 -10.21
N ARG A 79 3.12 10.20 -10.77
CA ARG A 79 2.62 8.83 -10.64
C ARG A 79 2.80 8.27 -9.22
N LEU A 80 3.88 8.60 -8.53
CA LEU A 80 4.09 8.19 -7.15
C LEU A 80 3.27 9.05 -6.19
N ALA A 81 3.15 10.34 -6.42
CA ALA A 81 2.34 11.23 -5.60
C ALA A 81 0.87 10.79 -5.50
N ARG A 82 0.24 10.41 -6.63
CA ARG A 82 -1.13 9.86 -6.59
C ARG A 82 -1.22 8.53 -5.85
N CYS A 83 -0.18 7.68 -5.91
CA CYS A 83 -0.15 6.44 -5.15
C CYS A 83 0.05 6.71 -3.65
N ALA A 84 0.84 7.70 -3.29
CA ALA A 84 1.02 8.15 -1.92
C ALA A 84 -0.29 8.65 -1.32
N ARG A 85 -1.07 9.48 -2.06
CA ARG A 85 -2.41 9.91 -1.64
C ARG A 85 -3.35 8.73 -1.43
N ALA A 86 -3.41 7.79 -2.40
CA ALA A 86 -4.21 6.58 -2.25
C ALA A 86 -3.82 5.78 -0.99
N ALA A 87 -2.52 5.63 -0.70
CA ALA A 87 -2.06 4.94 0.50
C ALA A 87 -2.54 5.64 1.79
N LEU A 88 -2.51 6.98 1.83
CA LEU A 88 -3.00 7.77 2.96
C LEU A 88 -4.53 7.66 3.12
N ARG A 89 -5.29 7.80 2.03
CA ARG A 89 -6.76 7.71 2.04
C ARG A 89 -7.23 6.33 2.49
N GLU A 90 -6.72 5.28 1.88
CA GLU A 90 -7.05 3.89 2.23
C GLU A 90 -6.69 3.57 3.69
N THR A 91 -5.57 4.13 4.20
CA THR A 91 -5.22 3.96 5.61
C THR A 91 -6.26 4.61 6.52
N TRP A 92 -6.75 5.79 6.18
CA TRP A 92 -7.82 6.42 6.95
C TRP A 92 -9.15 5.65 6.83
N GLU A 93 -9.55 5.25 5.63
CA GLU A 93 -10.81 4.54 5.38
C GLU A 93 -10.85 3.16 6.04
N GLU A 94 -9.75 2.39 5.94
CA GLU A 94 -9.69 1.01 6.42
C GLU A 94 -9.34 0.87 7.91
N VAL A 95 -8.53 1.78 8.46
CA VAL A 95 -8.01 1.65 9.84
C VAL A 95 -8.17 2.89 10.72
N GLY A 96 -8.80 3.96 10.22
CA GLY A 96 -9.22 5.13 11.00
C GLY A 96 -8.11 6.10 11.40
N VAL A 97 -6.87 5.93 10.92
CA VAL A 97 -5.76 6.81 11.30
C VAL A 97 -5.30 7.70 10.15
N LEU A 98 -4.83 8.90 10.50
CA LEU A 98 -4.25 9.86 9.57
C LEU A 98 -2.72 9.87 9.70
N ILE A 99 -2.02 10.00 8.57
CA ILE A 99 -0.56 10.18 8.54
C ILE A 99 -0.27 11.61 8.11
N GLY A 100 0.29 12.39 9.01
CA GLY A 100 0.47 13.81 8.72
C GLY A 100 1.34 14.52 9.73
N ARG A 101 1.16 15.83 9.76
CA ARG A 101 1.76 16.74 10.74
C ARG A 101 0.77 17.85 11.09
N PRO A 102 0.91 18.50 12.24
CA PRO A 102 0.09 19.65 12.59
C PRO A 102 0.18 20.74 11.51
N ALA A 103 -0.97 21.29 11.15
CA ALA A 103 -1.06 22.47 10.30
C ALA A 103 -0.82 23.76 11.11
N ASP A 104 -0.53 24.85 10.40
CA ASP A 104 -0.55 26.16 11.03
C ASP A 104 -2.00 26.47 11.50
N PRO A 105 -2.25 26.72 12.80
CA PRO A 105 -3.60 26.98 13.31
C PRO A 105 -4.25 28.24 12.74
N ASN A 106 -3.46 29.14 12.17
CA ASN A 106 -3.95 30.38 11.54
C ASN A 106 -4.13 30.26 10.01
N ALA A 107 -3.70 29.14 9.41
CA ALA A 107 -3.87 28.94 7.99
C ALA A 107 -5.24 28.31 7.68
N PRO A 108 -5.97 28.81 6.67
CA PRO A 108 -7.18 28.17 6.23
C PRO A 108 -6.88 26.80 5.62
N LEU A 109 -7.59 25.78 6.05
CA LEU A 109 -7.52 24.42 5.50
C LEU A 109 -8.76 24.18 4.64
N PRO A 110 -8.72 24.43 3.34
CA PRO A 110 -9.84 24.16 2.46
C PRO A 110 -9.98 22.66 2.21
N ALA A 111 -11.21 22.15 2.31
CA ALA A 111 -11.52 20.74 2.09
C ALA A 111 -12.58 20.58 1.01
N ALA A 112 -12.33 19.69 0.04
CA ALA A 112 -13.26 19.34 -1.02
C ALA A 112 -13.71 17.89 -0.96
N THR A 113 -12.85 16.99 -0.46
CA THR A 113 -13.08 15.54 -0.39
C THR A 113 -13.28 15.07 1.05
N PRO A 114 -13.83 13.87 1.28
CA PRO A 114 -13.96 13.30 2.63
C PRO A 114 -12.61 13.23 3.37
N ILE A 115 -11.58 12.79 2.71
CA ILE A 115 -10.24 12.69 3.32
C ILE A 115 -9.66 14.07 3.66
N GLU A 116 -9.83 15.09 2.80
CA GLU A 116 -9.38 16.44 3.11
C GLU A 116 -10.14 17.01 4.32
N ARG A 117 -11.45 16.73 4.45
CA ARG A 117 -12.23 17.12 5.65
C ARG A 117 -11.67 16.47 6.91
N ALA A 118 -11.36 15.16 6.87
CA ALA A 118 -10.76 14.47 8.02
C ALA A 118 -9.45 15.13 8.46
N TYR A 119 -8.57 15.51 7.53
CA TYR A 119 -7.34 16.25 7.86
C TYR A 119 -7.65 17.64 8.47
N CYS A 120 -8.60 18.38 7.91
CA CYS A 120 -9.00 19.68 8.42
C CYS A 120 -9.56 19.61 9.83
N GLU A 121 -10.45 18.65 10.11
CA GLU A 121 -11.10 18.46 11.42
C GLU A 121 -10.08 18.17 12.52
N HIS A 122 -8.96 17.53 12.16
CA HIS A 122 -7.87 17.24 13.11
C HIS A 122 -6.75 18.31 13.09
N GLY A 123 -6.89 19.38 12.30
CA GLY A 123 -5.86 20.43 12.18
C GLY A 123 -4.54 19.90 11.61
N LEU A 124 -4.60 19.01 10.63
CA LEU A 124 -3.43 18.31 10.07
C LEU A 124 -3.23 18.61 8.58
N LEU A 125 -1.98 18.46 8.14
CA LEU A 125 -1.60 18.34 6.75
C LEU A 125 -1.21 16.90 6.43
N ALA A 126 -1.71 16.37 5.32
CA ALA A 126 -1.32 15.06 4.81
C ALA A 126 0.16 15.05 4.41
N GLY A 127 0.97 14.22 5.07
CA GLY A 127 2.43 14.23 4.90
C GLY A 127 2.91 13.30 3.80
N LEU A 128 2.94 13.73 2.53
CA LEU A 128 3.47 12.92 1.45
C LEU A 128 4.98 12.71 1.58
N ASP A 129 5.69 13.66 2.15
CA ASP A 129 7.13 13.58 2.45
C ASP A 129 7.46 12.71 3.68
N LEU A 130 6.44 12.31 4.45
CA LEU A 130 6.57 11.35 5.54
C LEU A 130 6.53 9.89 5.05
N LEU A 131 6.37 9.69 3.74
CA LEU A 131 6.29 8.38 3.11
C LEU A 131 7.59 8.04 2.38
N THR A 132 8.16 6.89 2.74
CA THR A 132 9.30 6.30 2.02
C THR A 132 8.80 5.25 1.03
N TYR A 133 9.18 5.33 -0.24
CA TYR A 133 8.81 4.34 -1.25
C TYR A 133 9.58 3.04 -1.03
N VAL A 134 8.86 1.95 -0.72
CA VAL A 134 9.43 0.63 -0.39
C VAL A 134 9.67 -0.22 -1.62
N GLY A 135 8.66 -0.28 -2.51
CA GLY A 135 8.71 -1.14 -3.67
C GLY A 135 7.36 -1.26 -4.39
N ARG A 136 7.35 -2.07 -5.44
CA ARG A 136 6.19 -2.30 -6.29
C ARG A 136 5.92 -3.79 -6.44
N ALA A 137 4.65 -4.18 -6.47
CA ALA A 137 4.26 -5.55 -6.77
C ALA A 137 3.16 -5.61 -7.82
N ILE A 138 3.21 -6.64 -8.69
CA ILE A 138 2.18 -6.90 -9.69
C ILE A 138 1.59 -8.29 -9.46
N THR A 139 0.27 -8.34 -9.27
CA THR A 139 -0.47 -9.60 -9.12
C THR A 139 -0.27 -10.50 -10.34
N PRO A 140 -0.12 -11.83 -10.17
CA PRO A 140 0.07 -12.78 -11.25
C PRO A 140 -0.97 -12.69 -12.36
N SER A 141 -0.58 -13.03 -13.61
CA SER A 141 -1.46 -12.93 -14.79
C SER A 141 -2.66 -13.88 -14.76
N TYR A 142 -2.56 -14.97 -14.02
CA TYR A 142 -3.63 -15.95 -13.85
C TYR A 142 -4.71 -15.53 -12.83
N SER A 143 -4.50 -14.45 -12.08
CA SER A 143 -5.47 -13.95 -11.12
C SER A 143 -6.63 -13.23 -11.79
N ASN A 144 -7.86 -13.49 -11.34
CA ASN A 144 -9.07 -12.83 -11.83
C ASN A 144 -9.17 -11.35 -11.39
N ARG A 145 -8.50 -10.98 -10.30
CA ARG A 145 -8.32 -9.60 -9.84
C ARG A 145 -6.83 -9.32 -9.78
N ARG A 146 -6.41 -8.24 -10.44
CA ARG A 146 -5.00 -7.90 -10.51
C ARG A 146 -4.77 -6.46 -10.10
N PHE A 147 -3.73 -6.28 -9.29
CA PHE A 147 -3.27 -4.99 -8.81
C PHE A 147 -1.81 -4.77 -9.19
N ASN A 148 -1.48 -3.52 -9.37
CA ASN A 148 -0.15 -2.99 -9.57
C ASN A 148 0.14 -2.04 -8.42
N THR A 149 0.54 -2.62 -7.28
CA THR A 149 0.58 -1.95 -5.97
C THR A 149 1.95 -1.32 -5.72
N ARG A 150 1.95 -0.07 -5.26
CA ARG A 150 3.11 0.63 -4.70
C ARG A 150 3.00 0.59 -3.19
N PHE A 151 4.09 0.19 -2.55
CA PHE A 151 4.17 0.10 -1.10
C PHE A 151 4.97 1.29 -0.57
N PHE A 152 4.42 1.92 0.46
CA PHE A 152 5.07 3.02 1.18
C PHE A 152 5.26 2.62 2.63
N LEU A 153 6.22 3.26 3.29
CA LEU A 153 6.52 3.12 4.71
C LEU A 153 6.33 4.48 5.38
N SER A 154 5.70 4.49 6.55
CA SER A 154 5.70 5.61 7.50
C SER A 154 6.03 5.12 8.91
N ASP A 155 6.50 6.04 9.75
CA ASP A 155 6.73 5.79 11.17
C ASP A 155 5.49 6.16 11.97
N ALA A 156 5.22 5.43 13.06
CA ALA A 156 4.06 5.67 13.92
C ALA A 156 4.04 7.05 14.59
N ARG A 157 5.19 7.72 14.70
CA ARG A 157 5.26 9.12 15.19
C ARG A 157 4.46 10.11 14.32
N ASN A 158 4.15 9.73 13.10
CA ASN A 158 3.38 10.52 12.12
C ASN A 158 1.90 10.12 12.11
N VAL A 159 1.48 9.18 12.99
CA VAL A 159 0.10 8.68 13.08
C VAL A 159 -0.70 9.55 14.04
N PHE A 160 -1.90 9.93 13.61
CA PHE A 160 -2.89 10.62 14.41
C PHE A 160 -4.19 9.81 14.43
N GLY A 161 -4.78 9.67 15.61
CA GLY A 161 -5.93 8.82 15.88
C GLY A 161 -5.52 7.42 16.36
N GLU A 162 -6.52 6.67 16.84
CA GLU A 162 -6.36 5.29 17.27
C GLU A 162 -6.85 4.33 16.19
N PRO A 163 -6.13 3.22 15.94
CA PRO A 163 -6.55 2.24 14.96
C PRO A 163 -7.90 1.61 15.31
N VAL A 164 -8.82 1.58 14.37
CA VAL A 164 -10.14 0.94 14.50
C VAL A 164 -10.41 0.01 13.32
N SER A 165 -11.14 -1.08 13.59
CA SER A 165 -11.61 -1.99 12.54
C SER A 165 -12.71 -1.35 11.70
N SER A 166 -12.79 -1.72 10.43
CA SER A 166 -13.82 -1.30 9.47
C SER A 166 -14.53 -2.50 8.87
N GLU A 167 -15.45 -2.25 7.92
CA GLU A 167 -16.08 -3.33 7.13
C GLU A 167 -15.07 -4.02 6.19
N GLU A 168 -13.96 -3.36 5.86
CA GLU A 168 -12.93 -3.86 4.94
C GLU A 168 -11.79 -4.58 5.65
N LEU A 169 -11.44 -4.18 6.91
CA LEU A 169 -10.43 -4.80 7.74
C LEU A 169 -10.92 -5.04 9.16
N GLU A 170 -10.93 -6.30 9.57
CA GLU A 170 -11.20 -6.76 10.94
C GLU A 170 -9.91 -6.84 11.76
N ASP A 171 -10.04 -6.89 13.11
CA ASP A 171 -8.93 -7.11 14.04
C ASP A 171 -7.74 -6.17 13.76
N VAL A 172 -8.06 -4.88 13.50
CA VAL A 172 -7.06 -3.84 13.23
C VAL A 172 -6.39 -3.44 14.53
N ARG A 173 -5.06 -3.58 14.57
CA ARG A 173 -4.24 -3.21 15.72
C ARG A 173 -2.75 -3.20 15.38
N TRP A 174 -1.96 -2.83 16.37
CA TRP A 174 -0.52 -2.98 16.34
C TRP A 174 -0.15 -4.44 16.66
N TYR A 175 0.58 -5.08 15.76
CA TYR A 175 1.02 -6.47 15.91
C TYR A 175 2.53 -6.52 16.15
N PRO A 176 2.99 -7.18 17.22
CA PRO A 176 4.41 -7.52 17.37
C PRO A 176 4.88 -8.33 16.15
N ILE A 177 6.01 -7.95 15.56
CA ILE A 177 6.56 -8.64 14.41
C ILE A 177 7.30 -9.89 14.88
N GLY A 178 6.61 -11.01 14.85
CA GLY A 178 7.11 -12.33 15.21
C GLY A 178 6.76 -13.37 14.15
N GLN A 179 7.27 -14.60 14.34
CA GLN A 179 7.09 -15.70 13.37
C GLN A 179 5.60 -15.95 13.07
N HIS A 180 4.74 -15.94 14.08
CA HIS A 180 3.31 -16.18 13.91
C HIS A 180 2.62 -15.18 12.95
N LEU A 181 2.95 -13.88 13.09
CA LEU A 181 2.45 -12.86 12.16
C LEU A 181 3.01 -13.07 10.75
N LEU A 182 4.30 -13.35 10.65
CA LEU A 182 4.96 -13.58 9.35
C LEU A 182 4.38 -14.79 8.61
N ASP A 183 4.01 -15.85 9.32
CA ASP A 183 3.39 -17.04 8.72
C ASP A 183 1.97 -16.79 8.20
N SER A 184 1.28 -15.80 8.77
CA SER A 184 -0.05 -15.38 8.31
C SER A 184 -0.03 -14.53 7.04
N PHE A 185 1.14 -14.00 6.65
CA PHE A 185 1.30 -13.13 5.49
C PHE A 185 1.56 -13.91 4.19
N ARG A 186 1.10 -13.35 3.08
CA ARG A 186 1.52 -13.79 1.76
C ARG A 186 2.97 -13.37 1.47
N ASP A 187 3.62 -14.08 0.54
CA ASP A 187 5.01 -13.84 0.15
C ASP A 187 5.34 -12.37 -0.14
N VAL A 188 4.46 -11.71 -0.89
CA VAL A 188 4.64 -10.29 -1.23
C VAL A 188 4.58 -9.40 0.00
N THR A 189 3.68 -9.67 0.94
CA THR A 189 3.52 -8.92 2.19
C THR A 189 4.76 -9.07 3.06
N ARG A 190 5.25 -10.31 3.23
CA ARG A 190 6.50 -10.59 3.95
C ARG A 190 7.70 -9.91 3.32
N PHE A 191 7.81 -9.98 1.98
CA PHE A 191 8.91 -9.36 1.25
C PHE A 191 8.93 -7.84 1.43
N MET A 192 7.77 -7.18 1.30
CA MET A 192 7.67 -5.73 1.45
C MET A 192 7.88 -5.29 2.90
N LEU A 193 7.42 -6.06 3.88
CA LEU A 193 7.70 -5.79 5.29
C LEU A 193 9.20 -5.88 5.60
N ALA A 194 9.87 -6.93 5.17
CA ALA A 194 11.32 -7.08 5.36
C ALA A 194 12.10 -5.91 4.74
N ARG A 195 11.69 -5.48 3.53
CA ARG A 195 12.30 -4.32 2.85
C ARG A 195 12.03 -3.02 3.61
N ALA A 196 10.82 -2.81 4.13
CA ALA A 196 10.45 -1.64 4.93
C ALA A 196 11.28 -1.54 6.22
N ILE A 197 11.47 -2.66 6.90
CA ILE A 197 12.33 -2.74 8.10
C ILE A 197 13.78 -2.37 7.73
N ALA A 198 14.32 -2.96 6.67
CA ALA A 198 15.67 -2.67 6.22
C ALA A 198 15.87 -1.20 5.81
N LEU A 199 14.87 -0.56 5.18
CA LEU A 199 14.89 0.87 4.88
C LEU A 199 14.90 1.72 6.15
N ARG A 200 14.08 1.36 7.13
CA ARG A 200 14.01 2.06 8.41
C ARG A 200 15.31 1.96 9.21
N ASP A 201 15.94 0.78 9.19
CA ASP A 201 17.20 0.51 9.91
C ASP A 201 18.44 0.99 9.13
N GLY A 202 18.27 1.58 7.94
CA GLY A 202 19.36 2.03 7.10
C GLY A 202 20.21 0.90 6.50
N THR A 203 19.73 -0.36 6.57
CA THR A 203 20.44 -1.55 6.06
C THR A 203 19.98 -1.99 4.68
N ALA A 204 18.99 -1.31 4.12
CA ALA A 204 18.49 -1.60 2.78
C ALA A 204 19.55 -1.32 1.71
N THR A 205 19.86 -2.32 0.90
CA THR A 205 20.79 -2.22 -0.22
C THR A 205 20.07 -2.35 -1.56
N GLY A 206 20.69 -1.84 -2.63
CA GLY A 206 20.22 -1.96 -4.01
C GLY A 206 19.02 -1.07 -4.34
N ASP A 207 18.55 -1.23 -5.55
CA ASP A 207 17.44 -0.45 -6.13
C ASP A 207 16.09 -0.79 -5.51
N VAL A 208 15.09 0.07 -5.79
CA VAL A 208 13.70 -0.19 -5.40
C VAL A 208 13.19 -1.46 -6.10
N PRO A 209 12.70 -2.47 -5.36
CA PRO A 209 12.31 -3.74 -5.95
C PRO A 209 10.97 -3.68 -6.67
N LEU A 210 10.89 -4.45 -7.77
CA LEU A 210 9.66 -4.85 -8.43
C LEU A 210 9.42 -6.34 -8.20
N PHE A 211 8.41 -6.68 -7.40
CA PHE A 211 7.98 -8.05 -7.15
C PHE A 211 6.88 -8.44 -8.16
N TYR A 212 7.12 -9.47 -8.97
CA TYR A 212 6.18 -9.88 -10.01
C TYR A 212 6.27 -11.38 -10.30
N TRP A 213 5.37 -11.86 -11.16
CA TRP A 213 5.33 -13.26 -11.59
C TRP A 213 5.55 -13.34 -13.10
N ALA A 214 6.46 -14.21 -13.50
CA ALA A 214 6.70 -14.54 -14.91
C ALA A 214 6.85 -16.06 -15.06
N LYS A 215 6.22 -16.64 -16.07
CA LYS A 215 6.22 -18.09 -16.34
C LYS A 215 5.88 -18.90 -15.07
N ASN A 216 4.84 -18.50 -14.35
CA ASN A 216 4.37 -19.10 -13.08
C ASN A 216 5.39 -19.13 -11.93
N ALA A 217 6.48 -18.39 -12.04
CA ALA A 217 7.47 -18.23 -11.00
C ALA A 217 7.56 -16.81 -10.47
N ARG A 218 7.81 -16.67 -9.17
CA ARG A 218 8.11 -15.39 -8.51
C ARG A 218 9.41 -14.81 -9.05
N ARG A 219 9.43 -13.52 -9.31
CA ARG A 219 10.59 -12.76 -9.76
C ARG A 219 10.71 -11.46 -8.98
N ILE A 220 11.94 -11.02 -8.78
CA ILE A 220 12.28 -9.71 -8.23
C ILE A 220 13.14 -9.01 -9.26
N GLY A 221 12.68 -7.85 -9.72
CA GLY A 221 13.40 -6.97 -10.64
C GLY A 221 13.56 -5.58 -10.04
N VAL A 222 14.09 -4.66 -10.81
CA VAL A 222 14.26 -3.24 -10.43
C VAL A 222 13.06 -2.42 -10.87
N CYS A 223 12.51 -1.63 -9.97
CA CYS A 223 11.44 -0.67 -10.24
C CYS A 223 12.02 0.66 -10.72
N ARG A 224 11.96 0.92 -12.01
CA ARG A 224 12.52 2.15 -12.62
C ARG A 224 11.70 3.42 -12.33
N GLU A 225 10.50 3.31 -11.75
CA GLU A 225 9.66 4.47 -11.39
C GLU A 225 10.28 5.36 -10.30
N ALA A 226 11.17 4.79 -9.49
CA ALA A 226 11.84 5.48 -8.40
C ALA A 226 13.17 6.14 -8.82
N LEU A 227 13.61 5.94 -10.05
CA LEU A 227 14.78 6.62 -10.59
C LEU A 227 14.36 8.05 -10.96
N ILE A 228 14.33 8.94 -9.97
CA ILE A 228 14.29 10.38 -10.21
C ILE A 228 15.71 10.75 -10.63
N PRO A 229 15.92 11.47 -11.74
CA PRO A 229 17.21 12.10 -11.99
C PRO A 229 17.53 12.98 -10.77
N ARG A 230 18.69 12.75 -10.17
CA ARG A 230 19.25 13.62 -9.12
C ARG A 230 19.60 14.97 -9.71
#